data_8b7aeb314f95c96fde7dd467cebecb43
#
_entry.id   8b7aeb314f95c96fde7dd467cebecb43
#
_cell.length_a   1.000
_cell.length_b   1.000
_cell.length_c   1.000
_cell.angle_alpha   90.00
_cell.angle_beta   90.00
_cell.angle_gamma   90.00
#
_symmetry.space_group_name_H-M   'P 1'
#
loop_
_entity.id
_entity.type
_entity.pdbx_description
1 polymer ?
#
loop_
_entity_poly.entity_id
_entity_poly.type
_entity_poly.pdbx_seq_one_letter_code
_entity_poly.pdbx_strand_id
1 'polypeptide(L)'
;MFVDKRARSKFWLYCVITSLALCDIASAQKYVQTNLVSDVPGLAATTDPNCTAPPSKQGCAVLNAWGIAFSSTSPVWIADNGSGLSTLYTGAGGVVPLVVTVPPPKGATGHSAPTGIVFSGSAAAFQVTANGVTGNSAFIFDTEDGTISGWSPGVDLHNAILAVDNSGTGAVYKGLAIGQSSKGWFIFANNFNSGWVEIYDSNFQWVKNFTDTDLPPGYAPFGIQNINGKLYVTFALQDADKHDDVAGPGHGFLDVFDLDGNKLKRLISHGELNSPWGLALAPPNFGKFSGDLLVGNFGNGHINAFRIDDGAARGHMLRPNGGTLAIDGLWGLAFGNGAAAGPTNTLLFTAGPNDEADGLFGSLQAK
;
A
#
# COMPACT_ATOMS: atom_id res chain seq x y z
N MET A 1 6.59 -33.32 -95.09
CA MET A 1 7.61 -33.50 -94.05
C MET A 1 7.12 -32.77 -92.78
N PHE A 2 6.66 -33.58 -91.88
CA PHE A 2 5.88 -33.12 -90.67
C PHE A 2 6.87 -32.68 -89.57
N VAL A 3 6.64 -31.56 -88.94
CA VAL A 3 7.22 -31.19 -87.63
C VAL A 3 6.16 -30.85 -86.67
N ASP A 4 6.00 -31.71 -85.69
CA ASP A 4 5.10 -31.64 -84.55
C ASP A 4 5.60 -30.58 -83.53
N LYS A 5 4.74 -29.63 -83.16
CA LYS A 5 4.98 -28.67 -82.06
C LYS A 5 4.02 -28.97 -80.89
N ARG A 6 4.51 -29.72 -79.90
CA ARG A 6 3.83 -29.90 -78.64
C ARG A 6 3.97 -28.62 -77.77
N ALA A 7 2.87 -27.95 -77.54
CA ALA A 7 2.77 -26.88 -76.55
C ALA A 7 2.70 -27.46 -75.12
N ARG A 8 3.69 -27.14 -74.27
CA ARG A 8 3.65 -27.44 -72.84
C ARG A 8 2.94 -26.28 -72.10
N SER A 9 1.74 -26.52 -71.60
CA SER A 9 1.02 -25.62 -70.69
C SER A 9 1.64 -25.75 -69.30
N LYS A 10 2.18 -24.62 -68.77
CA LYS A 10 2.63 -24.50 -67.38
C LYS A 10 1.42 -24.08 -66.55
N PHE A 11 0.86 -24.98 -65.75
CA PHE A 11 -0.03 -24.67 -64.68
C PHE A 11 0.75 -24.02 -63.55
N TRP A 12 0.47 -22.74 -63.27
CA TRP A 12 0.89 -22.06 -62.06
C TRP A 12 -0.16 -22.28 -61.00
N LEU A 13 0.17 -23.08 -59.96
CA LEU A 13 -0.65 -23.24 -58.77
C LEU A 13 -0.38 -22.08 -57.83
N TYR A 14 -1.28 -21.11 -57.81
CA TYR A 14 -1.23 -20.06 -56.78
C TYR A 14 -1.74 -20.63 -55.45
N CYS A 15 -0.77 -20.90 -54.55
CA CYS A 15 -1.07 -21.17 -53.15
C CYS A 15 -1.44 -19.83 -52.47
N VAL A 16 -2.69 -19.52 -52.30
CA VAL A 16 -3.16 -18.41 -51.46
C VAL A 16 -3.04 -18.90 -50.04
N ILE A 17 -1.97 -18.48 -49.37
CA ILE A 17 -1.84 -18.62 -47.91
C ILE A 17 -2.65 -17.48 -47.28
N THR A 18 -3.89 -17.79 -46.91
CA THR A 18 -4.70 -16.97 -46.01
C THR A 18 -4.11 -17.08 -44.63
N SER A 19 -3.24 -16.14 -44.24
CA SER A 19 -2.85 -15.93 -42.83
C SER A 19 -4.09 -15.45 -42.08
N LEU A 20 -4.76 -16.37 -41.38
CA LEU A 20 -5.66 -16.01 -40.29
C LEU A 20 -4.82 -15.33 -39.23
N ALA A 21 -4.86 -14.01 -39.19
CA ALA A 21 -4.45 -13.29 -38.02
C ALA A 21 -5.44 -13.69 -36.90
N LEU A 22 -5.01 -14.60 -36.03
CA LEU A 22 -5.61 -14.79 -34.73
C LEU A 22 -5.46 -13.46 -33.99
N CYS A 23 -6.50 -12.63 -34.04
CA CYS A 23 -6.65 -11.53 -33.14
C CYS A 23 -6.83 -12.18 -31.77
N ASP A 24 -5.75 -12.32 -31.00
CA ASP A 24 -5.84 -12.60 -29.58
C ASP A 24 -6.69 -11.47 -28.99
N ILE A 25 -7.97 -11.74 -28.80
CA ILE A 25 -8.82 -10.93 -27.94
C ILE A 25 -8.21 -11.16 -26.57
N ALA A 26 -7.28 -10.29 -26.17
CA ALA A 26 -6.75 -10.26 -24.83
C ALA A 26 -7.96 -10.10 -23.90
N SER A 27 -8.43 -11.22 -23.37
CA SER A 27 -9.50 -11.24 -22.37
C SER A 27 -9.05 -10.34 -21.24
N ALA A 28 -9.77 -9.23 -21.00
CA ALA A 28 -9.45 -8.31 -19.93
C ALA A 28 -9.43 -9.11 -18.62
N GLN A 29 -8.26 -9.17 -17.99
CA GLN A 29 -8.09 -9.89 -16.72
C GLN A 29 -9.04 -9.31 -15.68
N LYS A 30 -9.79 -10.17 -15.02
CA LYS A 30 -10.77 -9.83 -14.00
C LYS A 30 -10.25 -10.23 -12.64
N TYR A 31 -10.63 -9.48 -11.62
CA TYR A 31 -10.23 -9.72 -10.24
C TYR A 31 -11.46 -9.94 -9.36
N VAL A 32 -11.38 -10.95 -8.50
CA VAL A 32 -12.41 -11.25 -7.51
C VAL A 32 -12.02 -10.60 -6.21
N GLN A 33 -12.86 -9.70 -5.70
CA GLN A 33 -12.75 -9.12 -4.37
C GLN A 33 -13.43 -10.02 -3.36
N THR A 34 -12.75 -10.26 -2.24
CA THR A 34 -13.30 -10.93 -1.07
C THR A 34 -13.09 -10.03 0.14
N ASN A 35 -14.17 -9.59 0.76
CA ASN A 35 -14.13 -8.85 2.03
C ASN A 35 -13.92 -9.85 3.16
N LEU A 36 -12.86 -9.73 3.91
CA LEU A 36 -12.42 -10.71 4.90
C LEU A 36 -12.87 -10.34 6.32
N VAL A 37 -12.58 -9.11 6.75
CA VAL A 37 -12.93 -8.60 8.08
C VAL A 37 -13.44 -7.17 7.96
N SER A 38 -14.47 -6.83 8.73
CA SER A 38 -15.00 -5.45 8.83
C SER A 38 -15.70 -5.25 10.18
N ASP A 39 -15.77 -4.02 10.67
CA ASP A 39 -16.62 -3.62 11.80
C ASP A 39 -18.11 -3.61 11.42
N VAL A 40 -18.43 -3.52 10.12
CA VAL A 40 -19.81 -3.49 9.62
C VAL A 40 -20.36 -4.91 9.48
N PRO A 41 -21.42 -5.29 10.23
CA PRO A 41 -22.03 -6.60 10.13
C PRO A 41 -22.51 -6.91 8.71
N GLY A 42 -22.09 -8.05 8.17
CA GLY A 42 -22.49 -8.53 6.84
C GLY A 42 -21.73 -7.93 5.65
N LEU A 43 -20.85 -6.96 5.87
CA LEU A 43 -19.98 -6.40 4.82
C LEU A 43 -18.84 -7.37 4.45
N ALA A 44 -18.33 -8.11 5.43
CA ALA A 44 -17.24 -9.07 5.29
C ALA A 44 -17.62 -10.45 5.83
N ALA A 45 -16.79 -11.46 5.54
CA ALA A 45 -16.97 -12.82 6.04
C ALA A 45 -16.88 -12.88 7.58
N THR A 46 -16.03 -12.07 8.18
CA THR A 46 -15.86 -11.94 9.64
C THR A 46 -16.23 -10.51 10.06
N THR A 47 -17.16 -10.38 11.01
CA THR A 47 -17.36 -9.11 11.72
C THR A 47 -16.29 -8.98 12.80
N ASP A 48 -15.73 -7.79 13.00
CA ASP A 48 -14.72 -7.52 14.03
C ASP A 48 -15.24 -8.01 15.40
N PRO A 49 -14.56 -9.00 16.02
CA PRO A 49 -15.00 -9.58 17.29
C PRO A 49 -14.87 -8.62 18.48
N ASN A 50 -14.11 -7.53 18.31
CA ASN A 50 -13.96 -6.51 19.36
C ASN A 50 -15.13 -5.53 19.41
N CYS A 51 -16.00 -5.50 18.40
CA CYS A 51 -17.19 -4.66 18.40
C CYS A 51 -18.18 -5.13 19.47
N THR A 52 -18.41 -4.32 20.49
CA THR A 52 -19.24 -4.72 21.66
C THR A 52 -20.74 -4.55 21.44
N ALA A 53 -21.16 -3.68 20.51
CA ALA A 53 -22.59 -3.46 20.21
C ALA A 53 -22.80 -2.73 18.88
N PRO A 54 -23.01 -3.40 17.75
CA PRO A 54 -23.52 -2.73 16.56
C PRO A 54 -24.90 -2.10 16.84
N PRO A 55 -25.19 -0.84 16.38
CA PRO A 55 -24.38 -0.03 15.45
C PRO A 55 -23.41 0.95 16.12
N SER A 56 -23.16 0.87 17.43
CA SER A 56 -22.45 1.92 18.19
C SER A 56 -20.96 2.02 17.88
N LYS A 57 -20.34 1.09 17.14
CA LYS A 57 -18.89 1.00 16.88
C LYS A 57 -18.01 1.08 18.14
N GLN A 58 -18.62 1.15 19.32
CA GLN A 58 -17.88 1.17 20.57
C GLN A 58 -17.10 -0.13 20.74
N GLY A 59 -15.79 -0.01 20.94
CA GLY A 59 -14.90 -1.13 21.10
C GLY A 59 -14.50 -1.82 19.80
N CYS A 60 -15.02 -1.41 18.63
CA CYS A 60 -14.50 -1.90 17.36
C CYS A 60 -13.02 -1.54 17.22
N ALA A 61 -12.20 -2.51 16.80
CA ALA A 61 -10.79 -2.28 16.60
C ALA A 61 -10.48 -1.92 15.14
N VAL A 62 -11.10 -2.61 14.16
CA VAL A 62 -10.95 -2.32 12.73
C VAL A 62 -11.80 -1.13 12.37
N LEU A 63 -11.25 0.08 12.52
CA LEU A 63 -11.86 1.34 12.10
C LEU A 63 -10.87 2.10 11.23
N ASN A 64 -11.28 2.53 10.05
CA ASN A 64 -10.42 3.18 9.06
C ASN A 64 -9.09 2.43 8.92
N ALA A 65 -9.17 1.18 8.45
CA ALA A 65 -8.02 0.30 8.31
C ALA A 65 -7.08 0.84 7.23
N TRP A 66 -5.87 1.29 7.62
CA TRP A 66 -4.97 2.04 6.74
C TRP A 66 -3.71 1.23 6.36
N GLY A 67 -2.66 1.29 7.13
CA GLY A 67 -1.40 0.62 6.84
C GLY A 67 -1.48 -0.90 6.96
N ILE A 68 -0.70 -1.61 6.15
CA ILE A 68 -0.63 -3.07 6.14
C ILE A 68 0.83 -3.53 6.08
N ALA A 69 1.24 -4.40 7.01
CA ALA A 69 2.58 -4.98 7.02
C ALA A 69 2.59 -6.40 7.57
N PHE A 70 3.65 -7.15 7.29
CA PHE A 70 3.92 -8.47 7.86
C PHE A 70 5.39 -8.87 7.64
N SER A 71 5.87 -9.81 8.44
CA SER A 71 7.16 -10.47 8.22
C SER A 71 7.03 -11.56 7.15
N SER A 72 8.12 -12.22 6.82
CA SER A 72 8.10 -13.38 5.90
C SER A 72 7.20 -14.53 6.37
N THR A 73 6.80 -14.57 7.63
CA THR A 73 6.01 -15.67 8.22
C THR A 73 4.83 -15.24 9.09
N SER A 74 4.77 -13.95 9.51
CA SER A 74 3.73 -13.47 10.43
C SER A 74 2.37 -13.34 9.75
N PRO A 75 1.28 -13.29 10.53
CA PRO A 75 0.01 -12.78 10.05
C PRO A 75 0.12 -11.33 9.57
N VAL A 76 -0.94 -10.84 8.96
CA VAL A 76 -1.10 -9.46 8.55
C VAL A 76 -1.32 -8.58 9.77
N TRP A 77 -0.58 -7.49 9.87
CA TRP A 77 -0.75 -6.41 10.83
C TRP A 77 -1.38 -5.22 10.11
N ILE A 78 -2.38 -4.61 10.72
CA ILE A 78 -3.11 -3.46 10.19
C ILE A 78 -2.97 -2.30 11.16
N ALA A 79 -2.71 -1.10 10.64
CA ALA A 79 -2.80 0.13 11.39
C ALA A 79 -4.25 0.62 11.28
N ASP A 80 -4.99 0.59 12.40
CA ASP A 80 -6.40 0.96 12.47
C ASP A 80 -6.51 2.42 12.93
N ASN A 81 -6.55 3.34 11.98
CA ASN A 81 -6.47 4.78 12.20
C ASN A 81 -7.57 5.29 13.13
N GLY A 82 -8.82 4.89 12.89
CA GLY A 82 -9.96 5.38 13.63
C GLY A 82 -10.06 4.86 15.07
N SER A 83 -9.26 3.85 15.46
CA SER A 83 -9.27 3.28 16.82
C SER A 83 -7.99 3.48 17.61
N GLY A 84 -6.88 3.85 16.95
CA GLY A 84 -5.55 3.96 17.58
C GLY A 84 -4.93 2.60 17.89
N LEU A 85 -5.36 1.56 17.19
CA LEU A 85 -4.94 0.19 17.44
C LEU A 85 -4.18 -0.38 16.23
N SER A 86 -3.58 -1.53 16.45
CA SER A 86 -3.16 -2.43 15.37
C SER A 86 -3.75 -3.81 15.62
N THR A 87 -4.46 -4.32 14.63
CA THR A 87 -5.09 -5.64 14.64
C THR A 87 -4.38 -6.63 13.74
N LEU A 88 -4.58 -7.91 14.00
CA LEU A 88 -3.88 -8.97 13.30
C LEU A 88 -4.83 -10.01 12.71
N TYR A 89 -4.60 -10.36 11.44
CA TYR A 89 -5.40 -11.37 10.74
C TYR A 89 -4.52 -12.29 9.89
N THR A 90 -4.99 -13.52 9.70
CA THR A 90 -4.41 -14.35 8.62
C THR A 90 -4.82 -13.78 7.25
N GLY A 91 -4.11 -14.14 6.18
CA GLY A 91 -4.47 -13.76 4.81
C GLY A 91 -5.82 -14.31 4.33
N ALA A 92 -6.47 -15.16 5.12
CA ALA A 92 -7.83 -15.67 4.90
C ALA A 92 -8.88 -15.00 5.82
N GLY A 93 -8.50 -13.97 6.60
CA GLY A 93 -9.41 -13.25 7.50
C GLY A 93 -9.60 -13.91 8.87
N GLY A 94 -8.81 -14.93 9.20
CA GLY A 94 -8.81 -15.54 10.55
C GLY A 94 -8.23 -14.55 11.57
N VAL A 95 -8.98 -14.30 12.65
CA VAL A 95 -8.57 -13.36 13.71
C VAL A 95 -7.43 -13.93 14.54
N VAL A 96 -6.38 -13.14 14.74
CA VAL A 96 -5.31 -13.41 15.70
C VAL A 96 -5.60 -12.58 16.97
N PRO A 97 -5.72 -13.19 18.16
CA PRO A 97 -6.23 -12.51 19.35
C PRO A 97 -5.19 -11.61 20.03
N LEU A 98 -4.40 -10.88 19.25
CA LEU A 98 -3.48 -9.84 19.69
C LEU A 98 -3.96 -8.51 19.12
N VAL A 99 -4.16 -7.54 19.99
CA VAL A 99 -4.43 -6.15 19.64
C VAL A 99 -3.37 -5.30 20.31
N VAL A 100 -2.76 -4.39 19.57
CA VAL A 100 -1.68 -3.51 20.05
C VAL A 100 -2.17 -2.07 20.03
N THR A 101 -2.03 -1.38 21.14
CA THR A 101 -2.28 0.07 21.22
C THR A 101 -1.11 0.83 20.62
N VAL A 102 -1.39 1.72 19.68
CA VAL A 102 -0.43 2.70 19.16
C VAL A 102 -0.56 3.97 20.01
N PRO A 103 0.52 4.45 20.68
CA PRO A 103 0.39 5.53 21.64
C PRO A 103 0.17 6.87 20.95
N PRO A 104 -0.68 7.75 21.53
CA PRO A 104 -0.80 9.14 21.13
C PRO A 104 0.46 9.94 21.53
N PRO A 105 0.56 11.23 21.15
CA PRO A 105 1.59 12.15 21.60
C PRO A 105 1.73 12.18 23.14
N LYS A 106 2.92 12.47 23.64
CA LYS A 106 3.19 12.49 25.06
C LYS A 106 2.28 13.47 25.81
N GLY A 107 1.50 12.94 26.73
CA GLY A 107 0.56 13.72 27.54
C GLY A 107 -0.79 14.00 26.88
N ALA A 108 -1.01 13.58 25.65
CA ALA A 108 -2.31 13.62 25.02
C ALA A 108 -3.25 12.58 25.63
N THR A 109 -4.54 12.85 25.58
CA THR A 109 -5.62 11.94 26.01
C THR A 109 -6.39 11.46 24.79
N GLY A 110 -6.82 10.21 24.80
CA GLY A 110 -7.50 9.58 23.66
C GLY A 110 -6.62 8.56 22.94
N HIS A 111 -7.02 8.19 21.74
CA HIS A 111 -6.26 7.29 20.86
C HIS A 111 -5.49 8.10 19.82
N SER A 112 -4.43 7.50 19.32
CA SER A 112 -3.68 8.01 18.17
C SER A 112 -4.44 7.69 16.87
N ALA A 113 -3.94 8.25 15.75
CA ALA A 113 -4.42 7.98 14.41
C ALA A 113 -3.29 7.32 13.57
N PRO A 114 -2.99 6.01 13.76
CA PRO A 114 -1.92 5.34 13.03
C PRO A 114 -2.23 5.20 11.54
N THR A 115 -1.23 5.44 10.70
CA THR A 115 -1.31 5.43 9.26
C THR A 115 -0.38 4.39 8.65
N GLY A 116 0.92 4.65 8.54
CA GLY A 116 1.89 3.70 8.04
C GLY A 116 2.30 2.67 9.09
N ILE A 117 2.64 1.48 8.62
CA ILE A 117 3.23 0.42 9.44
C ILE A 117 4.31 -0.31 8.64
N VAL A 118 5.43 -0.66 9.26
CA VAL A 118 6.47 -1.48 8.66
C VAL A 118 6.95 -2.57 9.59
N PHE A 119 7.36 -3.72 9.00
CA PHE A 119 8.11 -4.75 9.72
C PHE A 119 9.59 -4.42 9.69
N SER A 120 10.23 -4.30 10.85
CA SER A 120 11.62 -3.89 10.95
C SER A 120 12.60 -4.96 10.44
N GLY A 121 12.35 -6.23 10.70
CA GLY A 121 13.24 -7.32 10.28
C GLY A 121 14.66 -7.30 10.89
N SER A 122 14.99 -6.26 11.64
CA SER A 122 16.33 -6.08 12.25
C SER A 122 16.38 -6.67 13.66
N ALA A 123 17.45 -7.39 13.96
CA ALA A 123 17.71 -7.91 15.30
C ALA A 123 18.41 -6.92 16.24
N ALA A 124 18.77 -5.72 15.76
CA ALA A 124 19.57 -4.77 16.54
C ALA A 124 19.18 -3.29 16.36
N ALA A 125 18.31 -2.99 15.38
CA ALA A 125 17.88 -1.61 15.09
C ALA A 125 16.53 -1.30 15.74
N PHE A 126 16.23 -0.01 15.87
CA PHE A 126 14.93 0.51 16.33
C PHE A 126 14.54 -0.01 17.71
N GLN A 127 15.48 0.12 18.67
CA GLN A 127 15.24 -0.29 20.05
C GLN A 127 14.28 0.66 20.76
N VAL A 128 13.36 0.08 21.51
CA VAL A 128 12.44 0.80 22.41
C VAL A 128 12.60 0.27 23.84
N THR A 129 12.31 1.15 24.80
CA THR A 129 12.48 0.84 26.23
C THR A 129 11.24 1.25 27.01
N ALA A 130 10.70 0.33 27.79
CA ALA A 130 9.67 0.62 28.78
C ALA A 130 9.89 -0.21 30.05
N ASN A 131 9.57 0.35 31.21
CA ASN A 131 9.68 -0.32 32.51
C ASN A 131 11.06 -0.97 32.79
N GLY A 132 12.12 -0.37 32.27
CA GLY A 132 13.52 -0.87 32.42
C GLY A 132 13.86 -2.06 31.51
N VAL A 133 12.97 -2.45 30.59
CA VAL A 133 13.21 -3.49 29.58
C VAL A 133 13.42 -2.83 28.22
N THR A 134 14.49 -3.23 27.52
CA THR A 134 14.82 -2.78 26.16
C THR A 134 14.69 -3.93 25.17
N GLY A 135 14.10 -3.66 24.01
CA GLY A 135 13.97 -4.65 22.95
C GLY A 135 13.88 -3.99 21.56
N ASN A 136 14.18 -4.78 20.52
CA ASN A 136 14.06 -4.30 19.14
C ASN A 136 12.60 -4.24 18.71
N SER A 137 12.22 -3.17 18.04
CA SER A 137 10.89 -3.06 17.43
C SER A 137 10.77 -4.07 16.30
N ALA A 138 9.78 -4.96 16.39
CA ALA A 138 9.39 -5.85 15.29
C ALA A 138 8.51 -5.11 14.28
N PHE A 139 7.61 -4.26 14.77
CA PHE A 139 6.79 -3.38 13.94
C PHE A 139 6.94 -1.94 14.40
N ILE A 140 6.89 -1.01 13.43
CA ILE A 140 7.03 0.43 13.65
C ILE A 140 5.84 1.09 12.98
N PHE A 141 5.24 2.07 13.66
CA PHE A 141 4.06 2.80 13.24
C PHE A 141 4.38 4.30 13.16
N ASP A 142 3.77 5.00 12.23
CA ASP A 142 3.63 6.44 12.28
C ASP A 142 2.16 6.85 12.39
N THR A 143 1.88 8.12 12.73
CA THR A 143 0.54 8.59 13.00
C THR A 143 0.31 9.99 12.44
N GLU A 144 -0.95 10.34 12.17
CA GLU A 144 -1.35 11.71 11.84
C GLU A 144 -1.11 12.69 12.98
N ASP A 145 -1.02 12.17 14.20
CA ASP A 145 -0.66 12.99 15.38
C ASP A 145 0.81 13.44 15.41
N GLY A 146 1.61 13.04 14.41
CA GLY A 146 3.02 13.38 14.29
C GLY A 146 3.94 12.53 15.17
N THR A 147 3.55 11.29 15.49
CA THR A 147 4.37 10.37 16.29
C THR A 147 4.91 9.19 15.49
N ILE A 148 6.03 8.61 15.97
CA ILE A 148 6.53 7.31 15.52
C ILE A 148 6.73 6.45 16.76
N SER A 149 6.25 5.20 16.71
CA SER A 149 6.31 4.26 17.82
C SER A 149 6.78 2.88 17.36
N GLY A 150 7.46 2.14 18.25
CA GLY A 150 7.94 0.79 17.97
C GLY A 150 7.29 -0.24 18.88
N TRP A 151 6.85 -1.37 18.31
CA TRP A 151 6.36 -2.49 19.07
C TRP A 151 7.40 -3.59 19.19
N SER A 152 7.66 -3.99 20.45
CA SER A 152 8.56 -5.09 20.80
C SER A 152 7.86 -6.02 21.80
N PRO A 153 7.58 -7.29 21.45
CA PRO A 153 6.82 -8.19 22.32
C PRO A 153 7.50 -8.48 23.64
N GLY A 154 8.82 -8.37 23.70
CA GLY A 154 9.60 -8.54 24.93
C GLY A 154 9.60 -7.33 25.85
N VAL A 155 9.19 -6.16 25.36
CA VAL A 155 9.10 -4.92 26.13
C VAL A 155 7.67 -4.71 26.64
N ASP A 156 6.71 -4.73 25.72
CA ASP A 156 5.27 -4.72 26.01
C ASP A 156 4.51 -5.46 24.91
N LEU A 157 3.71 -6.44 25.31
CA LEU A 157 2.97 -7.26 24.35
C LEU A 157 1.79 -6.52 23.73
N HIS A 158 1.17 -5.60 24.46
CA HIS A 158 -0.08 -4.97 24.08
C HIS A 158 0.05 -3.48 23.72
N ASN A 159 1.22 -2.89 23.90
CA ASN A 159 1.44 -1.48 23.61
C ASN A 159 2.71 -1.27 22.78
N ALA A 160 2.61 -0.50 21.71
CA ALA A 160 3.79 0.08 21.07
C ALA A 160 4.35 1.21 21.95
N ILE A 161 5.64 1.45 21.85
CA ILE A 161 6.34 2.42 22.69
C ILE A 161 6.68 3.66 21.85
N LEU A 162 6.31 4.83 22.32
CA LEU A 162 6.59 6.10 21.67
C LEU A 162 8.11 6.31 21.54
N ALA A 163 8.58 6.51 20.32
CA ALA A 163 10.00 6.71 20.00
C ALA A 163 10.30 8.14 19.50
N VAL A 164 9.38 8.73 18.70
CA VAL A 164 9.49 10.09 18.19
C VAL A 164 8.16 10.80 18.43
N ASP A 165 8.24 12.05 18.89
CA ASP A 165 7.07 12.92 19.08
C ASP A 165 7.35 14.29 18.45
N ASN A 166 6.79 14.49 17.26
CA ASN A 166 6.84 15.73 16.48
C ASN A 166 5.49 16.45 16.44
N SER A 167 4.55 16.05 17.30
CA SER A 167 3.22 16.68 17.41
C SER A 167 3.31 18.19 17.63
N GLY A 168 4.29 18.63 18.44
CA GLY A 168 4.53 20.05 18.71
C GLY A 168 4.98 20.86 17.49
N THR A 169 5.37 20.23 16.38
CA THR A 169 5.73 20.90 15.12
C THR A 169 4.58 20.91 14.10
N GLY A 170 3.46 20.28 14.42
CA GLY A 170 2.34 20.07 13.52
C GLY A 170 2.59 19.01 12.46
N ALA A 171 3.50 18.06 12.73
CA ALA A 171 3.74 16.95 11.81
C ALA A 171 2.48 16.07 11.64
N VAL A 172 2.19 15.68 10.40
CA VAL A 172 1.10 14.76 10.03
C VAL A 172 1.71 13.65 9.17
N TYR A 173 1.97 12.50 9.76
CA TYR A 173 2.54 11.38 9.01
C TYR A 173 1.44 10.57 8.33
N LYS A 174 1.57 10.40 7.01
CA LYS A 174 0.58 9.69 6.19
C LYS A 174 1.09 8.35 5.64
N GLY A 175 2.36 8.02 5.81
CA GLY A 175 2.90 6.76 5.33
C GLY A 175 4.35 6.54 5.75
N LEU A 176 4.70 5.26 5.96
CA LEU A 176 5.98 4.82 6.49
C LEU A 176 6.59 3.75 5.60
N ALA A 177 7.88 3.89 5.31
CA ALA A 177 8.69 2.84 4.69
C ALA A 177 9.94 2.55 5.50
N ILE A 178 10.54 1.37 5.28
CA ILE A 178 11.80 0.97 5.89
C ILE A 178 12.79 0.50 4.83
N GLY A 179 14.07 0.77 5.04
CA GLY A 179 15.11 0.32 4.12
C GLY A 179 16.46 0.15 4.81
N GLN A 180 17.29 -0.71 4.24
CA GLN A 180 18.67 -0.91 4.67
C GLN A 180 19.61 -0.54 3.53
N SER A 181 20.53 0.39 3.81
CA SER A 181 21.63 0.76 2.91
C SER A 181 22.97 0.33 3.51
N SER A 182 24.07 0.65 2.83
CA SER A 182 25.44 0.47 3.39
C SER A 182 25.70 1.31 4.63
N LYS A 183 24.86 2.33 4.91
CA LYS A 183 24.95 3.20 6.09
C LYS A 183 24.15 2.69 7.28
N GLY A 184 23.34 1.65 7.14
CA GLY A 184 22.50 1.07 8.18
C GLY A 184 21.02 1.00 7.81
N TRP A 185 20.21 0.80 8.83
CA TRP A 185 18.74 0.77 8.72
C TRP A 185 18.17 2.18 8.90
N PHE A 186 17.17 2.50 8.07
CA PHE A 186 16.43 3.77 8.10
C PHE A 186 14.94 3.52 7.96
N ILE A 187 14.16 4.39 8.58
CA ILE A 187 12.72 4.56 8.27
C ILE A 187 12.52 5.92 7.59
N PHE A 188 11.48 5.96 6.75
CA PHE A 188 11.11 7.09 5.90
C PHE A 188 9.65 7.41 6.18
N ALA A 189 9.39 8.54 6.85
CA ALA A 189 8.05 8.96 7.25
C ALA A 189 7.60 10.14 6.40
N ASN A 190 6.46 10.00 5.73
CA ASN A 190 5.88 11.04 4.90
C ASN A 190 5.16 12.07 5.75
N ASN A 191 5.81 13.19 6.05
CA ASN A 191 5.19 14.31 6.75
C ASN A 191 4.38 15.15 5.73
N PHE A 192 3.10 14.85 5.64
CA PHE A 192 2.18 15.46 4.69
C PHE A 192 2.02 16.96 4.95
N ASN A 193 1.96 17.37 6.21
CA ASN A 193 1.84 18.80 6.57
C ASN A 193 3.03 19.62 6.09
N SER A 194 4.25 19.13 6.33
CA SER A 194 5.46 19.87 5.96
C SER A 194 5.82 19.75 4.47
N GLY A 195 5.32 18.71 3.78
CA GLY A 195 5.66 18.41 2.38
C GLY A 195 6.99 17.65 2.21
N TRP A 196 7.52 17.06 3.29
CA TRP A 196 8.80 16.35 3.29
C TRP A 196 8.67 14.89 3.67
N VAL A 197 9.53 14.05 3.11
CA VAL A 197 9.82 12.73 3.64
C VAL A 197 10.96 12.88 4.65
N GLU A 198 10.72 12.49 5.89
CA GLU A 198 11.70 12.54 6.97
C GLU A 198 12.42 11.21 7.12
N ILE A 199 13.74 11.25 7.23
CA ILE A 199 14.58 10.05 7.41
C ILE A 199 15.01 9.97 8.87
N TYR A 200 14.77 8.82 9.49
CA TYR A 200 15.26 8.49 10.84
C TYR A 200 16.20 7.28 10.78
N ASP A 201 17.27 7.32 11.56
CA ASP A 201 18.23 6.22 11.68
C ASP A 201 17.71 5.07 12.57
N SER A 202 18.52 4.04 12.75
CA SER A 202 18.23 2.87 13.56
C SER A 202 18.02 3.14 15.06
N ASN A 203 18.28 4.36 15.52
CA ASN A 203 18.05 4.82 16.89
C ASN A 203 16.89 5.82 16.98
N PHE A 204 16.05 5.91 15.94
CA PHE A 204 14.97 6.89 15.79
C PHE A 204 15.45 8.35 15.83
N GLN A 205 16.72 8.60 15.46
CA GLN A 205 17.24 9.97 15.37
C GLN A 205 16.99 10.51 13.96
N TRP A 206 16.48 11.72 13.89
CA TRP A 206 16.30 12.42 12.63
C TRP A 206 17.65 12.63 11.92
N VAL A 207 17.71 12.34 10.64
CA VAL A 207 18.91 12.45 9.80
C VAL A 207 18.82 13.63 8.85
N LYS A 208 17.77 13.66 8.03
CA LYS A 208 17.50 14.71 7.03
C LYS A 208 16.11 14.52 6.43
N ASN A 209 15.72 15.48 5.59
CA ASN A 209 14.50 15.44 4.81
C ASN A 209 14.81 15.38 3.31
N PHE A 210 13.87 14.90 2.52
CA PHE A 210 13.87 15.02 1.07
C PHE A 210 12.43 15.16 0.54
N THR A 211 12.31 15.72 -0.66
CA THR A 211 11.05 15.80 -1.41
C THR A 211 11.38 16.03 -2.88
N ASP A 212 10.37 16.08 -3.73
CA ASP A 212 10.51 16.57 -5.09
C ASP A 212 10.15 18.05 -5.17
N THR A 213 11.16 18.90 -5.37
CA THR A 213 10.99 20.34 -5.48
C THR A 213 10.42 20.81 -6.81
N ASP A 214 10.27 19.91 -7.80
CA ASP A 214 9.71 20.21 -9.11
C ASP A 214 8.19 19.96 -9.17
N LEU A 215 7.57 19.62 -8.03
CA LEU A 215 6.12 19.47 -7.95
C LEU A 215 5.41 20.82 -7.96
N PRO A 216 4.21 20.90 -8.53
CA PRO A 216 3.35 22.07 -8.34
C PRO A 216 3.09 22.33 -6.85
N PRO A 217 2.92 23.60 -6.45
CA PRO A 217 2.58 23.93 -5.07
C PRO A 217 1.31 23.20 -4.59
N GLY A 218 1.31 22.80 -3.32
CA GLY A 218 0.18 22.13 -2.67
C GLY A 218 0.22 20.60 -2.76
N TYR A 219 1.21 19.99 -3.40
CA TYR A 219 1.41 18.54 -3.35
C TYR A 219 2.40 18.17 -2.27
N ALA A 220 2.08 17.10 -1.53
CA ALA A 220 2.89 16.58 -0.44
C ALA A 220 3.03 15.05 -0.50
N PRO A 221 4.10 14.46 0.09
CA PRO A 221 4.29 13.00 0.11
C PRO A 221 3.18 12.32 0.91
N PHE A 222 2.54 11.33 0.30
CA PHE A 222 1.34 10.68 0.83
C PHE A 222 1.60 9.21 1.16
N GLY A 223 1.60 8.31 0.17
CA GLY A 223 2.02 6.92 0.35
C GLY A 223 3.51 6.73 0.02
N ILE A 224 4.13 5.71 0.62
CA ILE A 224 5.53 5.37 0.37
C ILE A 224 5.76 3.87 0.50
N GLN A 225 6.55 3.29 -0.40
CA GLN A 225 6.93 1.88 -0.36
C GLN A 225 8.37 1.67 -0.82
N ASN A 226 9.11 0.87 -0.07
CA ASN A 226 10.41 0.37 -0.53
C ASN A 226 10.21 -0.85 -1.43
N ILE A 227 10.50 -0.69 -2.71
CA ILE A 227 10.45 -1.77 -3.70
C ILE A 227 11.85 -1.98 -4.27
N ASN A 228 12.44 -3.14 -4.01
CA ASN A 228 13.76 -3.53 -4.50
C ASN A 228 14.87 -2.49 -4.19
N GLY A 229 14.85 -1.92 -2.98
CA GLY A 229 15.87 -0.95 -2.52
C GLY A 229 15.70 0.46 -3.11
N LYS A 230 14.52 0.79 -3.63
CA LYS A 230 14.13 2.13 -4.05
C LYS A 230 12.83 2.54 -3.37
N LEU A 231 12.74 3.80 -3.01
CA LEU A 231 11.53 4.38 -2.44
C LEU A 231 10.64 4.88 -3.57
N TYR A 232 9.44 4.32 -3.65
CA TYR A 232 8.36 4.81 -4.48
C TYR A 232 7.48 5.69 -3.59
N VAL A 233 7.43 6.98 -3.88
CA VAL A 233 6.71 7.97 -3.08
C VAL A 233 5.58 8.54 -3.93
N THR A 234 4.36 8.41 -3.44
CA THR A 234 3.21 9.10 -4.04
C THR A 234 3.04 10.48 -3.41
N PHE A 235 2.48 11.39 -4.17
CA PHE A 235 2.16 12.74 -3.72
C PHE A 235 0.70 13.02 -4.02
N ALA A 236 -0.01 13.59 -3.04
CA ALA A 236 -1.40 14.02 -3.15
C ALA A 236 -1.52 15.52 -2.95
N LEU A 237 -2.62 16.11 -3.45
CA LEU A 237 -2.92 17.52 -3.26
C LEU A 237 -3.39 17.72 -1.82
N GLN A 238 -2.79 18.67 -1.10
CA GLN A 238 -3.15 19.02 0.28
C GLN A 238 -4.42 19.87 0.32
N ASP A 239 -5.22 19.70 1.36
CA ASP A 239 -6.24 20.65 1.75
C ASP A 239 -5.64 21.96 2.32
N ALA A 240 -6.49 22.88 2.74
CA ALA A 240 -6.05 24.17 3.24
C ALA A 240 -5.29 24.10 4.59
N ASP A 241 -5.63 23.10 5.40
CA ASP A 241 -5.02 22.84 6.71
C ASP A 241 -3.78 21.97 6.61
N LYS A 242 -3.49 21.43 5.40
CA LYS A 242 -2.39 20.51 5.09
C LYS A 242 -2.43 19.23 5.93
N HIS A 243 -3.63 18.83 6.26
CA HIS A 243 -3.90 17.61 7.03
C HIS A 243 -4.39 16.49 6.13
N ASP A 244 -5.37 16.76 5.25
CA ASP A 244 -5.97 15.76 4.40
C ASP A 244 -5.74 16.04 2.92
N ASP A 245 -5.93 15.02 2.09
CA ASP A 245 -5.82 15.11 0.64
C ASP A 245 -7.10 15.67 0.02
N VAL A 246 -6.94 16.32 -1.12
CA VAL A 246 -8.04 16.77 -1.96
C VAL A 246 -8.19 15.83 -3.15
N ALA A 247 -9.14 14.91 -3.07
CA ALA A 247 -9.42 13.97 -4.14
C ALA A 247 -9.84 14.69 -5.44
N GLY A 248 -9.43 14.14 -6.58
CA GLY A 248 -9.79 14.65 -7.89
C GLY A 248 -9.04 13.93 -9.03
N PRO A 249 -9.60 13.88 -10.24
CA PRO A 249 -8.93 13.27 -11.39
C PRO A 249 -7.59 13.95 -11.68
N GLY A 250 -6.51 13.16 -11.72
CA GLY A 250 -5.16 13.66 -11.93
C GLY A 250 -4.51 14.32 -10.71
N HIS A 251 -5.13 14.27 -9.52
CA HIS A 251 -4.55 14.77 -8.27
C HIS A 251 -3.56 13.76 -7.71
N GLY A 252 -2.42 13.62 -8.37
CA GLY A 252 -1.37 12.74 -7.88
C GLY A 252 -0.13 12.73 -8.75
N PHE A 253 0.99 12.39 -8.10
CA PHE A 253 2.27 12.09 -8.72
C PHE A 253 2.88 10.86 -8.07
N LEU A 254 3.82 10.21 -8.74
CA LEU A 254 4.64 9.16 -8.19
C LEU A 254 6.08 9.34 -8.63
N ASP A 255 6.97 9.47 -7.68
CA ASP A 255 8.40 9.63 -7.89
C ASP A 255 9.19 8.46 -7.28
N VAL A 256 10.37 8.21 -7.83
CA VAL A 256 11.28 7.17 -7.36
C VAL A 256 12.56 7.82 -6.83
N PHE A 257 12.91 7.44 -5.59
CA PHE A 257 14.13 7.89 -4.92
C PHE A 257 15.02 6.70 -4.56
N ASP A 258 16.29 6.96 -4.32
CA ASP A 258 17.16 6.01 -3.65
C ASP A 258 16.97 6.08 -2.11
N LEU A 259 17.62 5.17 -1.37
CA LEU A 259 17.53 5.15 0.10
C LEU A 259 18.31 6.31 0.77
N ASP A 260 19.03 7.09 0.00
CA ASP A 260 19.64 8.34 0.46
C ASP A 260 18.72 9.56 0.20
N GLY A 261 17.52 9.37 -0.35
CA GLY A 261 16.56 10.43 -0.67
C GLY A 261 16.91 11.24 -1.91
N ASN A 262 17.76 10.75 -2.80
CA ASN A 262 18.01 11.39 -4.08
C ASN A 262 16.94 10.98 -5.08
N LYS A 263 16.29 11.95 -5.72
CA LYS A 263 15.30 11.68 -6.79
C LYS A 263 15.98 11.03 -7.98
N LEU A 264 15.53 9.83 -8.34
CA LEU A 264 16.00 9.10 -9.51
C LEU A 264 15.19 9.44 -10.75
N LYS A 265 13.87 9.55 -10.59
CA LYS A 265 12.95 9.95 -11.67
C LYS A 265 11.57 10.31 -11.16
N ARG A 266 10.84 11.13 -11.92
CA ARG A 266 9.39 11.18 -11.89
C ARG A 266 8.87 10.01 -12.71
N LEU A 267 8.08 9.11 -12.10
CA LEU A 267 7.56 7.92 -12.77
C LEU A 267 6.20 8.19 -13.40
N ILE A 268 5.29 8.83 -12.64
CA ILE A 268 3.92 9.09 -13.08
C ILE A 268 3.53 10.53 -12.69
N SER A 269 2.82 11.23 -13.58
CA SER A 269 2.27 12.55 -13.33
C SER A 269 0.79 12.56 -13.71
N HIS A 270 -0.08 12.98 -12.78
CA HIS A 270 -1.52 13.15 -13.06
C HIS A 270 -2.20 11.88 -13.63
N GLY A 271 -2.95 12.02 -14.72
CA GLY A 271 -3.60 10.91 -15.44
C GLY A 271 -4.59 10.15 -14.56
N GLU A 272 -4.32 8.85 -14.38
CA GLU A 272 -5.18 7.94 -13.60
C GLU A 272 -5.01 8.09 -12.08
N LEU A 273 -4.08 8.94 -11.60
CA LEU A 273 -3.85 9.14 -10.18
C LEU A 273 -4.90 10.08 -9.57
N ASN A 274 -5.39 9.68 -8.40
CA ASN A 274 -6.38 10.42 -7.61
C ASN A 274 -6.14 10.12 -6.13
N SER A 275 -5.41 10.98 -5.45
CA SER A 275 -4.93 10.75 -4.08
C SER A 275 -4.31 9.35 -3.94
N PRO A 276 -3.22 9.04 -4.67
CA PRO A 276 -2.61 7.71 -4.69
C PRO A 276 -1.90 7.43 -3.36
N TRP A 277 -2.21 6.27 -2.72
CA TRP A 277 -1.57 5.87 -1.47
C TRP A 277 -0.96 4.47 -1.52
N GLY A 278 -1.75 3.43 -1.71
CA GLY A 278 -1.31 2.03 -1.68
C GLY A 278 -0.40 1.68 -2.85
N LEU A 279 0.73 1.03 -2.59
CA LEU A 279 1.72 0.63 -3.59
C LEU A 279 2.08 -0.84 -3.43
N ALA A 280 2.03 -1.62 -4.51
CA ALA A 280 2.50 -3.01 -4.52
C ALA A 280 3.09 -3.40 -5.88
N LEU A 281 4.21 -4.12 -5.88
CA LEU A 281 4.74 -4.75 -7.10
C LEU A 281 4.08 -6.11 -7.30
N ALA A 282 3.37 -6.29 -8.40
CA ALA A 282 2.69 -7.53 -8.69
C ALA A 282 3.68 -8.68 -8.98
N PRO A 283 3.49 -9.87 -8.36
CA PRO A 283 4.34 -11.02 -8.62
C PRO A 283 4.12 -11.57 -10.05
N PRO A 284 5.03 -12.44 -10.57
CA PRO A 284 4.93 -12.97 -11.93
C PRO A 284 3.67 -13.77 -12.25
N ASN A 285 2.91 -14.19 -11.25
CA ASN A 285 1.71 -15.02 -11.37
C ASN A 285 0.41 -14.29 -10.94
N PHE A 286 0.35 -12.98 -11.17
CA PHE A 286 -0.83 -12.14 -10.87
C PHE A 286 -1.64 -11.79 -12.14
N GLY A 287 -1.65 -12.65 -13.14
CA GLY A 287 -2.43 -12.49 -14.36
C GLY A 287 -1.93 -11.36 -15.26
N LYS A 288 -2.84 -10.55 -15.80
CA LYS A 288 -2.52 -9.47 -16.77
C LYS A 288 -1.49 -8.47 -16.25
N PHE A 289 -1.54 -8.15 -14.97
CA PHE A 289 -0.68 -7.15 -14.35
C PHE A 289 0.56 -7.72 -13.66
N SER A 290 0.92 -8.98 -13.97
CA SER A 290 2.17 -9.58 -13.47
C SER A 290 3.38 -8.72 -13.80
N GLY A 291 4.19 -8.38 -12.77
CA GLY A 291 5.38 -7.54 -12.89
C GLY A 291 5.10 -6.04 -12.97
N ASP A 292 3.84 -5.61 -13.00
CA ASP A 292 3.49 -4.20 -13.00
C ASP A 292 3.45 -3.62 -11.57
N LEU A 293 3.68 -2.33 -11.44
CA LEU A 293 3.46 -1.56 -10.23
C LEU A 293 1.96 -1.26 -10.10
N LEU A 294 1.36 -1.71 -9.02
CA LEU A 294 -0.02 -1.41 -8.67
C LEU A 294 -0.05 -0.17 -7.79
N VAL A 295 -0.93 0.77 -8.14
CA VAL A 295 -1.15 2.02 -7.41
C VAL A 295 -2.63 2.12 -7.05
N GLY A 296 -2.93 2.08 -5.75
CA GLY A 296 -4.27 2.29 -5.20
C GLY A 296 -4.53 3.77 -4.97
N ASN A 297 -5.62 4.24 -5.50
CA ASN A 297 -6.13 5.59 -5.29
C ASN A 297 -7.11 5.61 -4.11
N PHE A 298 -6.84 6.38 -3.09
CA PHE A 298 -7.82 6.67 -2.05
C PHE A 298 -9.03 7.41 -2.61
N GLY A 299 -8.78 8.45 -3.42
CA GLY A 299 -9.82 9.37 -3.89
C GLY A 299 -10.92 8.79 -4.77
N ASN A 300 -10.74 7.58 -5.36
CA ASN A 300 -11.80 6.92 -6.15
C ASN A 300 -11.82 5.38 -6.00
N GLY A 301 -11.00 4.82 -5.14
CA GLY A 301 -10.94 3.38 -4.86
C GLY A 301 -10.41 2.52 -6.00
N HIS A 302 -9.88 3.08 -7.07
CA HIS A 302 -9.34 2.33 -8.20
C HIS A 302 -7.93 1.81 -7.91
N ILE A 303 -7.60 0.63 -8.44
CA ILE A 303 -6.24 0.11 -8.48
C ILE A 303 -5.76 0.13 -9.91
N ASN A 304 -4.81 1.01 -10.19
CA ASN A 304 -4.21 1.20 -11.49
C ASN A 304 -2.89 0.44 -11.59
N ALA A 305 -2.58 -0.08 -12.77
CA ALA A 305 -1.34 -0.78 -13.05
C ALA A 305 -0.47 0.04 -13.99
N PHE A 306 0.83 0.11 -13.67
CA PHE A 306 1.82 0.83 -14.45
C PHE A 306 3.07 -0.01 -14.64
N ARG A 307 3.72 0.10 -15.78
CA ARG A 307 5.03 -0.52 -15.96
C ARG A 307 6.04 0.15 -15.02
N ILE A 308 6.74 -0.66 -14.23
CA ILE A 308 7.63 -0.15 -13.18
C ILE A 308 8.84 0.61 -13.71
N ASP A 309 9.26 0.33 -14.96
CA ASP A 309 10.45 0.92 -15.54
C ASP A 309 10.23 2.36 -16.04
N ASP A 310 9.09 2.68 -16.62
CA ASP A 310 8.82 3.95 -17.30
C ASP A 310 7.47 4.60 -16.94
N GLY A 311 6.67 3.97 -16.07
CA GLY A 311 5.37 4.50 -15.64
C GLY A 311 4.27 4.42 -16.71
N ALA A 312 4.48 3.68 -17.80
CA ALA A 312 3.45 3.52 -18.82
C ALA A 312 2.22 2.84 -18.26
N ALA A 313 1.04 3.46 -18.42
CA ALA A 313 -0.23 2.92 -17.95
C ALA A 313 -0.55 1.57 -18.63
N ARG A 314 -0.93 0.58 -17.81
CA ARG A 314 -1.29 -0.77 -18.25
C ARG A 314 -2.80 -1.02 -18.16
N GLY A 315 -3.52 -0.11 -17.51
CA GLY A 315 -4.94 -0.16 -17.23
C GLY A 315 -5.23 -0.25 -15.74
N HIS A 316 -6.47 -0.59 -15.40
CA HIS A 316 -6.92 -0.73 -14.02
C HIS A 316 -7.60 -2.09 -13.81
N MET A 317 -7.80 -2.47 -12.56
CA MET A 317 -8.46 -3.72 -12.20
C MET A 317 -9.96 -3.66 -12.54
N LEU A 318 -10.47 -4.77 -13.08
CA LEU A 318 -11.88 -4.94 -13.42
C LEU A 318 -12.53 -6.00 -12.53
N ARG A 319 -13.79 -5.82 -12.22
CA ARG A 319 -14.65 -6.82 -11.58
C ARG A 319 -14.94 -7.99 -12.55
N PRO A 320 -15.39 -9.15 -12.06
CA PRO A 320 -15.75 -10.29 -12.91
C PRO A 320 -16.80 -9.97 -13.99
N ASN A 321 -17.67 -9.00 -13.76
CA ASN A 321 -18.68 -8.53 -14.75
C ASN A 321 -18.12 -7.54 -15.79
N GLY A 322 -16.84 -7.17 -15.70
CA GLY A 322 -16.16 -6.23 -16.60
C GLY A 322 -16.25 -4.76 -16.20
N GLY A 323 -16.97 -4.41 -15.14
CA GLY A 323 -16.97 -3.06 -14.59
C GLY A 323 -15.67 -2.76 -13.85
N THR A 324 -15.29 -1.47 -13.72
CA THR A 324 -14.15 -1.03 -12.95
C THR A 324 -14.28 -1.50 -11.49
N LEU A 325 -13.21 -2.08 -10.95
CA LEU A 325 -13.14 -2.40 -9.53
C LEU A 325 -12.84 -1.11 -8.76
N ALA A 326 -13.73 -0.77 -7.84
CA ALA A 326 -13.56 0.35 -6.93
C ALA A 326 -13.82 -0.13 -5.51
N ILE A 327 -12.91 0.19 -4.59
CA ILE A 327 -12.96 -0.10 -3.16
C ILE A 327 -13.06 1.25 -2.46
N ASP A 328 -14.17 1.51 -1.80
CA ASP A 328 -14.41 2.75 -1.07
C ASP A 328 -13.39 2.92 0.06
N GLY A 329 -12.75 4.10 0.14
CA GLY A 329 -11.73 4.41 1.13
C GLY A 329 -10.47 3.53 1.03
N LEU A 330 -10.05 3.14 -0.17
CA LEU A 330 -8.89 2.24 -0.39
C LEU A 330 -7.59 2.83 0.13
N TRP A 331 -6.93 2.11 1.04
CA TRP A 331 -5.65 2.47 1.63
C TRP A 331 -4.51 1.50 1.22
N GLY A 332 -4.18 0.55 2.05
CA GLY A 332 -3.01 -0.32 1.92
C GLY A 332 -3.15 -1.40 0.87
N LEU A 333 -2.04 -1.74 0.22
CA LEU A 333 -1.90 -2.84 -0.73
C LEU A 333 -0.65 -3.67 -0.39
N ALA A 334 -0.80 -4.98 -0.25
CA ALA A 334 0.34 -5.89 -0.07
C ALA A 334 0.04 -7.28 -0.62
N PHE A 335 1.02 -7.95 -1.23
CA PHE A 335 0.87 -9.35 -1.60
C PHE A 335 1.19 -10.27 -0.42
N GLY A 336 0.45 -11.35 -0.26
CA GLY A 336 0.67 -12.32 0.82
C GLY A 336 2.11 -12.87 0.85
N ASN A 337 2.54 -13.37 2.01
CA ASN A 337 3.92 -13.80 2.26
C ASN A 337 4.18 -15.30 1.99
N GLY A 338 3.20 -16.05 1.49
CA GLY A 338 3.30 -17.50 1.31
C GLY A 338 3.17 -18.31 2.60
N ALA A 339 2.88 -17.64 3.71
CA ALA A 339 2.71 -18.21 5.05
C ALA A 339 1.41 -17.69 5.68
N ALA A 340 1.45 -17.14 6.90
CA ALA A 340 0.26 -16.71 7.63
C ALA A 340 -0.49 -15.53 6.97
N ALA A 341 0.20 -14.65 6.21
CA ALA A 341 -0.45 -13.60 5.42
C ALA A 341 -1.01 -14.09 4.07
N GLY A 342 -1.04 -15.39 3.81
CA GLY A 342 -1.68 -15.99 2.64
C GLY A 342 -0.79 -16.12 1.40
N PRO A 343 -1.35 -16.59 0.26
CA PRO A 343 -0.59 -16.86 -0.96
C PRO A 343 0.08 -15.63 -1.54
N THR A 344 1.27 -15.80 -2.10
CA THR A 344 2.09 -14.71 -2.68
C THR A 344 1.47 -14.05 -3.91
N ASN A 345 0.44 -14.63 -4.51
CA ASN A 345 -0.33 -14.10 -5.63
C ASN A 345 -1.72 -13.58 -5.26
N THR A 346 -1.98 -13.42 -3.98
CA THR A 346 -3.19 -12.77 -3.46
C THR A 346 -2.82 -11.36 -3.02
N LEU A 347 -3.44 -10.35 -3.62
CA LEU A 347 -3.30 -8.96 -3.21
C LEU A 347 -4.25 -8.70 -2.04
N LEU A 348 -3.70 -8.37 -0.90
CA LEU A 348 -4.43 -7.93 0.29
C LEU A 348 -4.63 -6.42 0.22
N PHE A 349 -5.75 -5.93 0.74
CA PHE A 349 -6.04 -4.50 0.84
C PHE A 349 -6.66 -4.14 2.17
N THR A 350 -6.47 -2.90 2.57
CA THR A 350 -7.15 -2.24 3.69
C THR A 350 -7.94 -1.06 3.16
N ALA A 351 -9.01 -0.70 3.85
CA ALA A 351 -9.84 0.44 3.46
C ALA A 351 -10.60 1.04 4.65
N GLY A 352 -10.94 2.33 4.54
CA GLY A 352 -11.83 3.07 5.41
C GLY A 352 -13.11 3.47 4.67
N PRO A 353 -14.07 2.56 4.44
CA PRO A 353 -15.30 2.91 3.72
C PRO A 353 -16.18 3.85 4.52
N ASN A 354 -17.17 4.45 3.83
CA ASN A 354 -18.15 5.37 4.41
C ASN A 354 -17.49 6.60 5.05
N ASP A 355 -16.70 7.33 4.23
CA ASP A 355 -15.92 8.49 4.66
C ASP A 355 -15.07 8.19 5.92
N GLU A 356 -14.32 7.07 5.86
CA GLU A 356 -13.41 6.58 6.89
C GLU A 356 -14.06 6.19 8.23
N ALA A 357 -15.38 6.22 8.29
CA ALA A 357 -16.12 5.87 9.49
C ALA A 357 -16.14 4.36 9.80
N ASP A 358 -15.85 3.52 8.82
CA ASP A 358 -15.81 2.06 8.90
C ASP A 358 -14.42 1.51 8.58
N GLY A 359 -14.20 0.23 8.85
CA GLY A 359 -12.95 -0.45 8.49
C GLY A 359 -13.18 -1.72 7.68
N LEU A 360 -12.28 -1.98 6.73
CA LEU A 360 -12.36 -3.15 5.88
C LEU A 360 -10.95 -3.71 5.59
N PHE A 361 -10.77 -4.99 5.84
CA PHE A 361 -9.66 -5.80 5.34
C PHE A 361 -10.18 -6.80 4.32
N GLY A 362 -9.50 -6.92 3.18
CA GLY A 362 -9.94 -7.81 2.12
C GLY A 362 -8.82 -8.30 1.22
N SER A 363 -9.19 -9.07 0.21
CA SER A 363 -8.26 -9.63 -0.77
C SER A 363 -8.78 -9.56 -2.19
N LEU A 364 -7.85 -9.57 -3.15
CA LEU A 364 -8.09 -9.60 -4.60
C LEU A 364 -7.29 -10.72 -5.22
N GLN A 365 -7.95 -11.52 -6.05
CA GLN A 365 -7.34 -12.61 -6.81
C GLN A 365 -7.66 -12.47 -8.29
N ALA A 366 -6.67 -12.73 -9.14
CA ALA A 366 -6.88 -12.84 -10.59
C ALA A 366 -7.77 -14.06 -10.91
N LYS A 367 -8.72 -13.88 -11.84
CA LYS A 367 -9.67 -14.92 -12.25
C LYS A 367 -9.29 -15.46 -13.63
#